data_754456f41c466b67fd54e9cb10a9b395
#
_entry.id   754456f41c466b67fd54e9cb10a9b395
#
_cell.length_a   1.000
_cell.length_b   1.000
_cell.length_c   1.000
_cell.angle_alpha   90.00
_cell.angle_beta   90.00
_cell.angle_gamma   90.00
#
_symmetry.space_group_name_H-M   'P 1'
#
loop_
_entity.id
_entity.type
_entity.pdbx_description
1 polymer ?
#
loop_
_entity_poly.entity_id
_entity_poly.type
_entity_poly.pdbx_seq_one_letter_code
_entity_poly.pdbx_strand_id
1 'polypeptide(L)'
;DILGVTLQTVRRDVQRLAELGLVSRFHGGVRMPSSTVENLAYTQREALNSTGKARIARAVAAQVPDNCSLILNIGTTTEAIAKALLHHKGLRVLTNNLNVAAILCANPDCEVIVAGGVVRKRDRAIVGEAAVDFIRQFRVDIALIGISGIEPDGSLRDYDMREVKVAQTIIEHAREVWLAADHTKFNRPAMVQLAQLAQIDRLFTDAPPPEPFPALLQEAQVRCTIA
;
A
#
# COMPACT_ATOMS: atom_id res chain seq x y z
N ASP A 1 -20.19 -12.43 28.12
CA ASP A 1 -21.54 -12.03 27.72
C ASP A 1 -21.67 -10.65 27.08
N ILE A 2 -20.54 -9.93 26.88
CA ILE A 2 -20.53 -8.60 26.25
C ILE A 2 -20.92 -8.66 24.76
N LEU A 3 -20.62 -9.77 24.07
CA LEU A 3 -20.85 -9.92 22.63
C LEU A 3 -22.17 -10.63 22.30
N GLY A 4 -22.96 -11.10 23.27
CA GLY A 4 -24.24 -11.76 23.05
C GLY A 4 -24.20 -13.06 22.21
N VAL A 5 -23.01 -13.65 22.05
CA VAL A 5 -22.80 -14.87 21.25
C VAL A 5 -22.16 -15.99 22.08
N THR A 6 -22.26 -17.25 21.60
CA THR A 6 -21.69 -18.40 22.30
C THR A 6 -20.16 -18.39 22.25
N LEU A 7 -19.52 -19.01 23.26
CA LEU A 7 -18.06 -19.22 23.27
C LEU A 7 -17.56 -19.96 22.00
N GLN A 8 -18.38 -20.82 21.43
CA GLN A 8 -18.04 -21.56 20.22
C GLN A 8 -18.03 -20.64 19.00
N THR A 9 -18.96 -19.69 18.92
CA THR A 9 -18.96 -18.63 17.89
C THR A 9 -17.72 -17.77 18.02
N VAL A 10 -17.41 -17.28 19.23
CA VAL A 10 -16.19 -16.48 19.48
C VAL A 10 -14.92 -17.25 19.08
N ARG A 11 -14.80 -18.54 19.43
CA ARG A 11 -13.63 -19.35 19.04
C ARG A 11 -13.50 -19.50 17.54
N ARG A 12 -14.60 -19.68 16.82
CA ARG A 12 -14.61 -19.79 15.35
C ARG A 12 -14.21 -18.47 14.70
N ASP A 13 -14.72 -17.35 15.20
CA ASP A 13 -14.42 -16.03 14.67
C ASP A 13 -12.95 -15.64 14.97
N VAL A 14 -12.45 -15.95 16.17
CA VAL A 14 -11.05 -15.81 16.53
C VAL A 14 -10.16 -16.69 15.65
N GLN A 15 -10.57 -17.93 15.37
CA GLN A 15 -9.82 -18.81 14.47
C GLN A 15 -9.72 -18.19 13.07
N ARG A 16 -10.85 -17.71 12.54
CA ARG A 16 -10.89 -17.03 11.23
C ARG A 16 -10.06 -15.77 11.20
N LEU A 17 -10.13 -14.93 12.23
CA LEU A 17 -9.30 -13.73 12.35
C LEU A 17 -7.81 -14.06 12.47
N ALA A 18 -7.45 -15.14 13.16
CA ALA A 18 -6.07 -15.61 13.27
C ALA A 18 -5.54 -16.16 11.93
N GLU A 19 -6.36 -16.90 11.18
CA GLU A 19 -6.03 -17.37 9.83
C GLU A 19 -5.82 -16.20 8.84
N LEU A 20 -6.55 -15.10 9.03
CA LEU A 20 -6.38 -13.86 8.30
C LEU A 20 -5.19 -13.01 8.81
N GLY A 21 -4.53 -13.44 9.90
CA GLY A 21 -3.41 -12.70 10.51
C GLY A 21 -3.83 -11.40 11.21
N LEU A 22 -5.13 -11.19 11.43
CA LEU A 22 -5.67 -9.99 12.09
C LEU A 22 -5.52 -10.03 13.60
N VAL A 23 -5.37 -11.22 14.17
CA VAL A 23 -5.13 -11.44 15.60
C VAL A 23 -4.11 -12.56 15.80
N SER A 24 -3.35 -12.48 16.90
CA SER A 24 -2.47 -13.56 17.37
C SER A 24 -3.09 -14.24 18.57
N ARG A 25 -3.11 -15.59 18.57
CA ARG A 25 -3.59 -16.40 19.68
C ARG A 25 -2.45 -16.68 20.66
N PHE A 26 -2.75 -16.61 21.94
CA PHE A 26 -1.85 -17.07 23.01
C PHE A 26 -2.65 -17.91 24.02
N HIS A 27 -1.95 -18.54 24.97
CA HIS A 27 -2.63 -19.35 25.98
C HIS A 27 -3.54 -18.47 26.86
N GLY A 28 -4.85 -18.65 26.70
CA GLY A 28 -5.85 -17.90 27.46
C GLY A 28 -6.44 -16.67 26.75
N GLY A 29 -6.05 -16.34 25.51
CA GLY A 29 -6.64 -15.17 24.86
C GLY A 29 -6.22 -14.91 23.41
N VAL A 30 -6.57 -13.71 23.00
CA VAL A 30 -6.30 -13.17 21.67
C VAL A 30 -5.79 -11.75 21.83
N ARG A 31 -4.79 -11.37 21.04
CA ARG A 31 -4.29 -9.98 20.96
C ARG A 31 -4.17 -9.55 19.52
N MET A 32 -4.22 -8.25 19.29
CA MET A 32 -3.80 -7.70 18.00
C MET A 32 -2.33 -8.05 17.75
N PRO A 33 -1.92 -8.36 16.52
CA PRO A 33 -0.51 -8.50 16.20
C PRO A 33 0.21 -7.19 16.56
N SER A 34 1.10 -7.24 17.55
CA SER A 34 1.86 -6.06 18.00
C SER A 34 3.33 -6.16 17.60
N SER A 35 3.67 -7.13 16.76
CA SER A 35 5.04 -7.34 16.33
C SER A 35 5.41 -6.38 15.22
N THR A 36 6.49 -5.62 15.40
CA THR A 36 7.07 -4.76 14.35
C THR A 36 7.82 -5.55 13.27
N VAL A 37 7.98 -6.87 13.41
CA VAL A 37 8.70 -7.72 12.46
C VAL A 37 7.80 -8.70 11.70
N GLU A 38 6.56 -8.89 12.16
CA GLU A 38 5.64 -9.87 11.59
C GLU A 38 4.78 -9.23 10.48
N ASN A 39 5.08 -9.57 9.22
CA ASN A 39 4.30 -9.14 8.07
C ASN A 39 3.39 -10.27 7.59
N LEU A 40 2.18 -9.93 7.16
CA LEU A 40 1.26 -10.87 6.53
C LEU A 40 1.83 -11.40 5.21
N ALA A 41 1.60 -12.68 4.92
CA ALA A 41 1.96 -13.26 3.63
C ALA A 41 1.26 -12.50 2.48
N TYR A 42 1.88 -12.47 1.30
CA TYR A 42 1.35 -11.76 0.14
C TYR A 42 -0.08 -12.20 -0.22
N THR A 43 -0.35 -13.51 -0.25
CA THR A 43 -1.69 -14.07 -0.56
C THR A 43 -2.75 -13.64 0.47
N GLN A 44 -2.38 -13.56 1.74
CA GLN A 44 -3.26 -13.04 2.79
C GLN A 44 -3.53 -11.55 2.59
N ARG A 45 -2.50 -10.76 2.26
CA ARG A 45 -2.65 -9.34 1.96
C ARG A 45 -3.50 -9.08 0.71
N GLU A 46 -3.41 -9.92 -0.30
CA GLU A 46 -4.24 -9.83 -1.51
C GLU A 46 -5.72 -10.03 -1.18
N ALA A 47 -6.05 -11.06 -0.41
CA ALA A 47 -7.42 -11.38 0.00
C ALA A 47 -8.00 -10.38 1.01
N LEU A 48 -7.13 -9.83 1.90
CA LEU A 48 -7.56 -8.92 2.95
C LEU A 48 -8.13 -7.63 2.35
N ASN A 49 -9.38 -7.32 2.71
CA ASN A 49 -10.09 -6.10 2.29
C ASN A 49 -10.04 -5.83 0.77
N SER A 50 -10.22 -6.88 -0.04
CA SER A 50 -10.19 -6.77 -1.51
C SER A 50 -11.22 -5.77 -2.06
N THR A 51 -12.40 -5.70 -1.46
CA THR A 51 -13.46 -4.74 -1.83
C THR A 51 -13.04 -3.30 -1.55
N GLY A 52 -12.44 -3.02 -0.39
CA GLY A 52 -11.92 -1.69 -0.04
C GLY A 52 -10.82 -1.26 -1.00
N LYS A 53 -9.87 -2.16 -1.31
CA LYS A 53 -8.81 -1.89 -2.30
C LYS A 53 -9.38 -1.60 -3.70
N ALA A 54 -10.43 -2.31 -4.11
CA ALA A 54 -11.08 -2.04 -5.40
C ALA A 54 -11.77 -0.67 -5.44
N ARG A 55 -12.36 -0.21 -4.31
CA ARG A 55 -12.91 1.16 -4.20
C ARG A 55 -11.80 2.20 -4.28
N ILE A 56 -10.74 2.04 -3.49
CA ILE A 56 -9.56 2.90 -3.53
C ILE A 56 -9.00 2.97 -4.95
N ALA A 57 -8.85 1.84 -5.62
CA ALA A 57 -8.30 1.78 -6.97
C ALA A 57 -9.13 2.59 -7.98
N ARG A 58 -10.46 2.50 -7.92
CA ARG A 58 -11.36 3.31 -8.75
C ARG A 58 -11.26 4.80 -8.44
N ALA A 59 -11.20 5.17 -7.16
CA ALA A 59 -11.06 6.57 -6.75
C ALA A 59 -9.73 7.18 -7.21
N VAL A 60 -8.63 6.42 -7.14
CA VAL A 60 -7.33 6.81 -7.68
C VAL A 60 -7.41 6.96 -9.20
N ALA A 61 -7.89 5.93 -9.91
CA ALA A 61 -7.97 5.94 -11.37
C ALA A 61 -8.81 7.12 -11.89
N ALA A 62 -9.90 7.46 -11.22
CA ALA A 62 -10.74 8.62 -11.60
C ALA A 62 -10.00 9.97 -11.49
N GLN A 63 -8.87 10.04 -10.80
CA GLN A 63 -8.08 11.26 -10.62
C GLN A 63 -6.75 11.25 -11.39
N VAL A 64 -6.31 10.12 -11.90
CA VAL A 64 -5.14 10.02 -12.78
C VAL A 64 -5.52 10.55 -14.16
N PRO A 65 -4.84 11.59 -14.68
CA PRO A 65 -5.12 12.07 -16.03
C PRO A 65 -4.55 11.14 -17.12
N ASP A 66 -5.14 11.16 -18.29
CA ASP A 66 -4.50 10.61 -19.48
C ASP A 66 -3.20 11.37 -19.81
N ASN A 67 -2.29 10.73 -20.54
CA ASN A 67 -0.98 11.30 -20.91
C ASN A 67 -0.14 11.71 -19.69
N CYS A 68 -0.10 10.84 -18.67
CA CYS A 68 0.57 11.07 -17.41
C CYS A 68 1.70 10.05 -17.18
N SER A 69 2.78 10.51 -16.57
CA SER A 69 3.86 9.64 -16.10
C SER A 69 3.67 9.23 -14.65
N LEU A 70 3.72 7.92 -14.38
CA LEU A 70 3.47 7.35 -13.06
C LEU A 70 4.65 6.49 -12.61
N ILE A 71 4.90 6.45 -11.30
CA ILE A 71 5.60 5.32 -10.66
C ILE A 71 4.58 4.56 -9.80
N LEU A 72 4.39 3.27 -10.07
CA LEU A 72 3.62 2.37 -9.22
C LEU A 72 4.56 1.49 -8.41
N ASN A 73 4.55 1.66 -7.09
CA ASN A 73 5.33 0.85 -6.16
C ASN A 73 4.69 -0.53 -5.94
N ILE A 74 5.35 -1.37 -5.17
CA ILE A 74 4.86 -2.69 -4.77
C ILE A 74 3.65 -2.58 -3.83
N GLY A 75 2.76 -3.57 -3.90
CA GLY A 75 1.63 -3.71 -2.99
C GLY A 75 0.37 -4.22 -3.66
N THR A 76 -0.47 -4.92 -2.90
CA THR A 76 -1.74 -5.46 -3.42
C THR A 76 -2.76 -4.36 -3.75
N THR A 77 -2.67 -3.19 -3.11
CA THR A 77 -3.49 -2.02 -3.43
C THR A 77 -3.02 -1.36 -4.73
N THR A 78 -1.70 -1.23 -4.93
CA THR A 78 -1.14 -0.70 -6.19
C THR A 78 -1.41 -1.61 -7.38
N GLU A 79 -1.46 -2.93 -7.17
CA GLU A 79 -1.91 -3.88 -8.19
C GLU A 79 -3.40 -3.72 -8.54
N ALA A 80 -4.25 -3.45 -7.54
CA ALA A 80 -5.66 -3.11 -7.80
C ALA A 80 -5.79 -1.81 -8.60
N ILE A 81 -4.95 -0.79 -8.30
CA ILE A 81 -4.89 0.46 -9.06
C ILE A 81 -4.45 0.19 -10.50
N ALA A 82 -3.42 -0.62 -10.72
CA ALA A 82 -2.99 -0.99 -12.07
C ALA A 82 -4.13 -1.61 -12.90
N LYS A 83 -4.95 -2.47 -12.30
CA LYS A 83 -6.16 -3.03 -12.95
C LYS A 83 -7.18 -1.94 -13.32
N ALA A 84 -7.35 -0.92 -12.47
CA ALA A 84 -8.29 0.18 -12.73
C ALA A 84 -7.78 1.16 -13.80
N LEU A 85 -6.48 1.17 -14.10
CA LEU A 85 -5.84 2.01 -15.11
C LEU A 85 -5.82 1.40 -16.52
N LEU A 86 -6.35 0.19 -16.72
CA LEU A 86 -6.27 -0.53 -18.00
C LEU A 86 -6.91 0.19 -19.20
N HIS A 87 -7.75 1.18 -18.97
CA HIS A 87 -8.43 1.94 -20.03
C HIS A 87 -7.95 3.40 -20.14
N HIS A 88 -6.93 3.81 -19.37
CA HIS A 88 -6.30 5.12 -19.51
C HIS A 88 -5.45 5.18 -20.77
N LYS A 89 -5.32 6.37 -21.34
CA LYS A 89 -4.58 6.60 -22.58
C LYS A 89 -3.27 7.35 -22.35
N GLY A 90 -2.24 6.97 -23.11
CA GLY A 90 -0.96 7.68 -23.12
C GLY A 90 -0.20 7.63 -21.81
N LEU A 91 -0.40 6.59 -20.99
CA LEU A 91 0.33 6.45 -19.73
C LEU A 91 1.77 5.99 -19.98
N ARG A 92 2.70 6.53 -19.18
CA ARG A 92 4.04 5.98 -18.99
C ARG A 92 4.20 5.54 -17.54
N VAL A 93 4.35 4.26 -17.31
CA VAL A 93 4.39 3.69 -15.97
C VAL A 93 5.72 3.03 -15.69
N LEU A 94 6.48 3.62 -14.78
CA LEU A 94 7.64 3.00 -14.17
C LEU A 94 7.18 2.17 -12.96
N THR A 95 7.69 0.94 -12.83
CA THR A 95 7.33 0.10 -11.68
C THR A 95 8.47 -0.82 -11.25
N ASN A 96 8.55 -1.07 -9.96
CA ASN A 96 9.37 -2.12 -9.35
C ASN A 96 8.54 -3.35 -8.94
N ASN A 97 7.32 -3.49 -9.48
CA ASN A 97 6.39 -4.58 -9.21
C ASN A 97 6.08 -5.35 -10.52
N LEU A 98 6.55 -6.59 -10.63
CA LEU A 98 6.30 -7.43 -11.82
C LEU A 98 4.82 -7.76 -12.03
N ASN A 99 3.99 -7.77 -10.97
CA ASN A 99 2.55 -7.96 -11.11
C ASN A 99 1.91 -6.73 -11.76
N VAL A 100 2.29 -5.51 -11.33
CA VAL A 100 1.85 -4.25 -11.96
C VAL A 100 2.26 -4.23 -13.44
N ALA A 101 3.51 -4.59 -13.74
CA ALA A 101 3.99 -4.65 -15.13
C ALA A 101 3.16 -5.63 -15.97
N ALA A 102 2.94 -6.84 -15.48
CA ALA A 102 2.13 -7.85 -16.17
C ALA A 102 0.68 -7.40 -16.43
N ILE A 103 0.08 -6.68 -15.45
CA ILE A 103 -1.28 -6.14 -15.58
C ILE A 103 -1.30 -5.07 -16.67
N LEU A 104 -0.42 -4.07 -16.60
CA LEU A 104 -0.45 -2.90 -17.48
C LEU A 104 0.03 -3.19 -18.91
N CYS A 105 0.80 -4.26 -19.14
CA CYS A 105 1.10 -4.73 -20.49
C CYS A 105 -0.14 -5.11 -21.30
N ALA A 106 -1.31 -5.29 -20.67
CA ALA A 106 -2.57 -5.50 -21.37
C ALA A 106 -3.21 -4.20 -21.88
N ASN A 107 -2.73 -3.02 -21.46
CA ASN A 107 -3.18 -1.73 -21.98
C ASN A 107 -2.31 -1.31 -23.18
N PRO A 108 -2.84 -1.27 -24.42
CA PRO A 108 -2.06 -0.92 -25.60
C PRO A 108 -1.57 0.54 -25.62
N ASP A 109 -2.22 1.43 -24.86
CA ASP A 109 -1.88 2.85 -24.76
C ASP A 109 -0.99 3.16 -23.53
N CYS A 110 -0.36 2.14 -22.93
CA CYS A 110 0.51 2.27 -21.78
C CYS A 110 1.93 1.80 -22.09
N GLU A 111 2.91 2.70 -21.98
CA GLU A 111 4.32 2.31 -21.98
C GLU A 111 4.71 1.86 -20.56
N VAL A 112 5.16 0.61 -20.43
CA VAL A 112 5.56 0.03 -19.14
C VAL A 112 7.08 -0.08 -19.05
N ILE A 113 7.66 0.59 -18.07
CA ILE A 113 9.10 0.58 -17.78
C ILE A 113 9.30 -0.18 -16.46
N VAL A 114 10.09 -1.24 -16.48
CA VAL A 114 10.36 -2.06 -15.30
C VAL A 114 11.74 -1.74 -14.75
N ALA A 115 11.82 -1.41 -13.47
CA ALA A 115 13.11 -1.22 -12.80
C ALA A 115 13.94 -2.51 -12.83
N GLY A 116 15.23 -2.40 -13.06
CA GLY A 116 16.16 -3.53 -12.95
C GLY A 116 16.46 -3.85 -11.48
N GLY A 117 16.88 -5.08 -11.19
CA GLY A 117 17.31 -5.46 -9.85
C GLY A 117 16.99 -6.90 -9.46
N VAL A 118 17.01 -7.17 -8.15
CA VAL A 118 16.74 -8.50 -7.59
C VAL A 118 15.25 -8.70 -7.35
N VAL A 119 14.69 -9.77 -7.91
CA VAL A 119 13.28 -10.12 -7.70
C VAL A 119 13.11 -10.85 -6.38
N ARG A 120 12.31 -10.31 -5.50
CA ARG A 120 11.85 -10.94 -4.28
C ARG A 120 10.66 -11.86 -4.61
N LYS A 121 10.87 -13.18 -4.51
CA LYS A 121 9.92 -14.19 -4.99
C LYS A 121 8.52 -14.11 -4.35
N ARG A 122 8.43 -13.74 -3.06
CA ARG A 122 7.17 -13.80 -2.29
C ARG A 122 6.06 -12.90 -2.85
N ASP A 123 6.40 -11.75 -3.45
CA ASP A 123 5.48 -10.73 -3.93
C ASP A 123 5.90 -10.12 -5.27
N ARG A 124 6.92 -10.72 -5.92
CA ARG A 124 7.45 -10.30 -7.22
C ARG A 124 7.92 -8.84 -7.26
N ALA A 125 8.33 -8.31 -6.09
CA ALA A 125 8.92 -6.99 -5.97
C ALA A 125 10.36 -6.99 -6.44
N ILE A 126 10.79 -5.93 -7.13
CA ILE A 126 12.17 -5.69 -7.48
C ILE A 126 12.75 -4.76 -6.41
N VAL A 127 13.85 -5.18 -5.80
CA VAL A 127 14.49 -4.48 -4.67
C VAL A 127 16.01 -4.41 -4.83
N GLY A 128 16.64 -3.58 -4.04
CA GLY A 128 18.09 -3.40 -3.97
C GLY A 128 18.58 -2.16 -4.69
N GLU A 129 19.87 -1.91 -4.61
CA GLU A 129 20.52 -0.67 -5.09
C GLU A 129 20.33 -0.44 -6.60
N ALA A 130 20.36 -1.51 -7.40
CA ALA A 130 20.11 -1.40 -8.83
C ALA A 130 18.72 -0.82 -9.18
N ALA A 131 17.70 -1.16 -8.39
CA ALA A 131 16.36 -0.59 -8.56
C ALA A 131 16.34 0.90 -8.15
N VAL A 132 17.02 1.24 -7.05
CA VAL A 132 17.19 2.62 -6.58
C VAL A 132 17.86 3.47 -7.65
N ASP A 133 19.02 3.03 -8.15
CA ASP A 133 19.81 3.77 -9.15
C ASP A 133 19.07 3.90 -10.50
N PHE A 134 18.28 2.89 -10.86
CA PHE A 134 17.45 2.96 -12.05
C PHE A 134 16.34 4.01 -11.90
N ILE A 135 15.60 4.00 -10.78
CA ILE A 135 14.50 4.95 -10.53
C ILE A 135 14.99 6.38 -10.45
N ARG A 136 16.19 6.64 -9.91
CA ARG A 136 16.80 7.96 -9.83
C ARG A 136 16.96 8.67 -11.18
N GLN A 137 16.98 7.94 -12.28
CA GLN A 137 17.11 8.51 -13.62
C GLN A 137 15.81 9.13 -14.14
N PHE A 138 14.69 8.94 -13.43
CA PHE A 138 13.37 9.41 -13.85
C PHE A 138 12.83 10.47 -12.89
N ARG A 139 11.99 11.33 -13.42
CA ARG A 139 11.10 12.18 -12.63
C ARG A 139 9.71 12.11 -13.23
N VAL A 140 8.73 11.70 -12.44
CA VAL A 140 7.36 11.45 -12.90
C VAL A 140 6.38 12.46 -12.32
N ASP A 141 5.19 12.49 -12.88
CA ASP A 141 4.13 13.37 -12.39
C ASP A 141 3.56 12.86 -11.07
N ILE A 142 3.29 11.55 -10.95
CA ILE A 142 2.64 10.96 -9.76
C ILE A 142 3.36 9.69 -9.33
N ALA A 143 3.71 9.60 -8.05
CA ALA A 143 4.07 8.34 -7.40
C ALA A 143 2.85 7.75 -6.70
N LEU A 144 2.51 6.51 -7.01
CA LEU A 144 1.48 5.73 -6.34
C LEU A 144 2.14 4.69 -5.44
N ILE A 145 2.05 4.91 -4.12
CA ILE A 145 2.68 4.05 -3.12
C ILE A 145 1.63 3.38 -2.22
N GLY A 146 1.93 2.16 -1.82
CA GLY A 146 1.27 1.48 -0.71
C GLY A 146 2.11 1.57 0.55
N ILE A 147 1.56 1.11 1.67
CA ILE A 147 2.24 1.10 2.97
C ILE A 147 1.84 -0.14 3.78
N SER A 148 2.72 -0.58 4.67
CA SER A 148 2.42 -1.66 5.61
C SER A 148 1.74 -1.18 6.88
N GLY A 149 2.08 0.02 7.37
CA GLY A 149 1.45 0.61 8.54
C GLY A 149 1.61 2.14 8.60
N ILE A 150 0.66 2.78 9.27
CA ILE A 150 0.64 4.21 9.60
C ILE A 150 0.50 4.29 11.12
N GLU A 151 1.51 4.83 11.80
CA GLU A 151 1.49 4.96 13.25
C GLU A 151 0.85 6.28 13.71
N PRO A 152 0.39 6.38 14.98
CA PRO A 152 -0.31 7.57 15.50
C PRO A 152 0.52 8.86 15.51
N ASP A 153 1.83 8.77 15.31
CA ASP A 153 2.72 9.92 15.14
C ASP A 153 2.82 10.43 13.70
N GLY A 154 2.02 9.84 12.77
CA GLY A 154 2.04 10.16 11.34
C GLY A 154 3.17 9.49 10.57
N SER A 155 3.98 8.64 11.20
CA SER A 155 5.03 7.91 10.49
C SER A 155 4.46 6.79 9.63
N LEU A 156 4.93 6.73 8.39
CA LEU A 156 4.66 5.66 7.43
C LEU A 156 5.74 4.59 7.57
N ARG A 157 5.35 3.35 7.79
CA ARG A 157 6.29 2.27 8.14
C ARG A 157 6.13 1.01 7.31
N ASP A 158 7.24 0.29 7.17
CA ASP A 158 7.30 -1.00 6.48
C ASP A 158 8.24 -1.99 7.20
N TYR A 159 8.35 -3.22 6.68
CA TYR A 159 9.08 -4.32 7.31
C TYR A 159 10.46 -4.58 6.69
N ASP A 160 10.70 -4.24 5.43
CA ASP A 160 11.93 -4.57 4.69
C ASP A 160 12.70 -3.29 4.30
N MET A 161 13.89 -3.09 4.86
CA MET A 161 14.75 -1.93 4.57
C MET A 161 15.06 -1.77 3.07
N ARG A 162 15.17 -2.87 2.32
CA ARG A 162 15.44 -2.80 0.86
C ARG A 162 14.25 -2.26 0.09
N GLU A 163 13.03 -2.58 0.56
CA GLU A 163 11.79 -2.05 0.04
C GLU A 163 11.64 -0.57 0.37
N VAL A 164 11.93 -0.21 1.63
CA VAL A 164 11.88 1.17 2.10
C VAL A 164 12.81 2.07 1.29
N LYS A 165 14.05 1.67 1.01
CA LYS A 165 14.97 2.46 0.18
C LYS A 165 14.43 2.74 -1.22
N VAL A 166 13.82 1.75 -1.86
CA VAL A 166 13.19 1.94 -3.18
C VAL A 166 12.01 2.90 -3.06
N ALA A 167 11.14 2.73 -2.06
CA ALA A 167 9.96 3.59 -1.86
C ALA A 167 10.36 5.05 -1.54
N GLN A 168 11.40 5.27 -0.74
CA GLN A 168 11.95 6.61 -0.48
C GLN A 168 12.43 7.28 -1.77
N THR A 169 13.17 6.54 -2.61
CA THR A 169 13.60 7.03 -3.92
C THR A 169 12.41 7.39 -4.82
N ILE A 170 11.35 6.60 -4.81
CA ILE A 170 10.11 6.88 -5.55
C ILE A 170 9.49 8.21 -5.08
N ILE A 171 9.39 8.43 -3.76
CA ILE A 171 8.86 9.67 -3.18
C ILE A 171 9.67 10.89 -3.63
N GLU A 172 10.99 10.79 -3.59
CA GLU A 172 11.90 11.88 -3.97
C GLU A 172 11.85 12.25 -5.46
N HIS A 173 11.38 11.32 -6.32
CA HIS A 173 11.43 11.46 -7.78
C HIS A 173 10.04 11.64 -8.42
N ALA A 174 9.05 12.07 -7.67
CA ALA A 174 7.72 12.43 -8.16
C ALA A 174 7.40 13.90 -7.88
N ARG A 175 6.47 14.46 -8.65
CA ARG A 175 5.91 15.80 -8.39
C ARG A 175 4.80 15.77 -7.36
N GLU A 176 3.95 14.73 -7.40
CA GLU A 176 2.95 14.44 -6.38
C GLU A 176 3.12 12.99 -5.89
N VAL A 177 2.96 12.79 -4.59
CA VAL A 177 3.00 11.48 -3.94
C VAL A 177 1.62 11.12 -3.43
N TRP A 178 1.05 10.06 -3.96
CA TRP A 178 -0.27 9.56 -3.60
C TRP A 178 -0.15 8.25 -2.83
N LEU A 179 -0.60 8.26 -1.58
CA LEU A 179 -0.63 7.08 -0.72
C LEU A 179 -1.99 6.38 -0.85
N ALA A 180 -1.97 5.10 -1.19
CA ALA A 180 -3.16 4.25 -1.21
C ALA A 180 -3.11 3.26 -0.04
N ALA A 181 -3.92 3.51 0.99
CA ALA A 181 -3.92 2.74 2.23
C ALA A 181 -5.34 2.46 2.71
N ASP A 182 -5.72 1.19 2.80
CA ASP A 182 -7.00 0.81 3.39
C ASP A 182 -7.00 0.98 4.91
N HIS A 183 -8.21 0.99 5.53
CA HIS A 183 -8.39 1.24 6.97
C HIS A 183 -7.57 0.31 7.87
N THR A 184 -7.18 -0.87 7.41
CA THR A 184 -6.38 -1.82 8.20
C THR A 184 -4.93 -1.41 8.39
N LYS A 185 -4.51 -0.31 7.73
CA LYS A 185 -3.14 0.21 7.80
C LYS A 185 -2.93 1.21 8.94
N PHE A 186 -4.00 1.83 9.42
CA PHE A 186 -3.93 2.76 10.56
C PHE A 186 -3.67 2.02 11.87
N ASN A 187 -2.86 2.63 12.74
CA ASN A 187 -2.43 2.06 14.04
C ASN A 187 -1.70 0.71 13.90
N ARG A 188 -1.11 0.43 12.74
CA ARG A 188 -0.36 -0.79 12.50
C ARG A 188 1.14 -0.53 12.59
N PRO A 189 1.85 -1.15 13.54
CA PRO A 189 3.28 -0.97 13.70
C PRO A 189 4.06 -1.74 12.63
N ALA A 190 5.21 -1.19 12.23
CA ALA A 190 6.24 -1.89 11.48
C ALA A 190 7.61 -1.28 11.80
N MET A 191 8.68 -2.08 11.62
CA MET A 191 9.98 -1.76 12.18
C MET A 191 10.67 -0.57 11.49
N VAL A 192 10.52 -0.44 10.17
CA VAL A 192 11.33 0.46 9.37
C VAL A 192 10.52 1.69 8.97
N GLN A 193 11.00 2.88 9.31
CA GLN A 193 10.39 4.13 8.87
C GLN A 193 10.65 4.35 7.39
N LEU A 194 9.57 4.57 6.64
CA LEU A 194 9.61 4.86 5.21
C LEU A 194 9.53 6.37 4.95
N ALA A 195 8.54 7.03 5.54
CA ALA A 195 8.28 8.46 5.34
C ALA A 195 7.47 9.03 6.51
N GLN A 196 7.09 10.30 6.41
CA GLN A 196 6.10 10.97 7.25
C GLN A 196 4.91 11.40 6.39
N LEU A 197 3.73 11.57 6.99
CA LEU A 197 2.55 12.08 6.28
C LEU A 197 2.82 13.40 5.55
N ALA A 198 3.67 14.26 6.09
CA ALA A 198 4.05 15.54 5.46
C ALA A 198 4.79 15.38 4.11
N GLN A 199 5.22 14.18 3.73
CA GLN A 199 5.83 13.87 2.44
C GLN A 199 4.82 13.36 1.41
N ILE A 200 3.53 13.33 1.76
CA ILE A 200 2.43 12.81 0.95
C ILE A 200 1.51 13.96 0.56
N ASP A 201 1.13 14.05 -0.69
CA ASP A 201 0.18 15.06 -1.18
C ASP A 201 -1.28 14.60 -1.07
N ARG A 202 -1.52 13.30 -1.29
CA ARG A 202 -2.88 12.71 -1.23
C ARG A 202 -2.89 11.36 -0.55
N LEU A 203 -3.92 11.14 0.25
CA LEU A 203 -4.27 9.84 0.81
C LEU A 203 -5.60 9.35 0.23
N PHE A 204 -5.60 8.13 -0.28
CA PHE A 204 -6.81 7.41 -0.70
C PHE A 204 -7.05 6.25 0.26
N THR A 205 -8.23 6.22 0.88
CA THR A 205 -8.62 5.19 1.84
C THR A 205 -10.07 4.75 1.64
N ASP A 206 -10.44 3.59 2.16
CA ASP A 206 -11.77 2.99 2.00
C ASP A 206 -12.74 3.32 3.14
N ALA A 207 -12.26 3.97 4.20
CA ALA A 207 -13.05 4.39 5.35
C ALA A 207 -12.45 5.65 5.98
N PRO A 208 -13.22 6.43 6.77
CA PRO A 208 -12.69 7.57 7.50
C PRO A 208 -11.50 7.17 8.38
N PRO A 209 -10.36 7.89 8.31
CA PRO A 209 -9.24 7.64 9.20
C PRO A 209 -9.65 7.80 10.67
N PRO A 210 -9.22 6.89 11.57
CA PRO A 210 -9.49 7.01 13.00
C PRO A 210 -8.67 8.16 13.64
N GLU A 211 -9.03 8.56 14.86
CA GLU A 211 -8.19 9.45 15.64
C GLU A 211 -6.81 8.83 15.94
N PRO A 212 -5.72 9.61 15.90
CA PRO A 212 -5.63 11.07 15.71
C PRO A 212 -5.40 11.51 14.24
N PHE A 213 -5.51 10.61 13.26
CA PHE A 213 -5.10 10.86 11.86
C PHE A 213 -5.80 12.03 11.15
N PRO A 214 -7.09 12.34 11.38
CA PRO A 214 -7.72 13.50 10.74
C PRO A 214 -6.98 14.81 11.01
N ALA A 215 -6.58 15.04 12.27
CA ALA A 215 -5.81 16.21 12.65
C ALA A 215 -4.40 16.22 12.02
N LEU A 216 -3.71 15.08 12.01
CA LEU A 216 -2.39 14.95 11.39
C LEU A 216 -2.41 15.19 9.88
N LEU A 217 -3.44 14.69 9.18
CA LEU A 217 -3.62 14.91 7.74
C LEU A 217 -3.87 16.38 7.44
N GLN A 218 -4.64 17.07 8.27
CA GLN A 218 -4.90 18.51 8.14
C GLN A 218 -3.61 19.32 8.38
N GLU A 219 -2.86 19.02 9.44
CA GLU A 219 -1.58 19.67 9.75
C GLU A 219 -0.56 19.48 8.64
N ALA A 220 -0.46 18.26 8.11
CA ALA A 220 0.41 17.91 6.99
C ALA A 220 -0.11 18.39 5.62
N GLN A 221 -1.28 19.02 5.54
CA GLN A 221 -1.94 19.48 4.32
C GLN A 221 -2.19 18.36 3.29
N VAL A 222 -2.38 17.12 3.75
CA VAL A 222 -2.66 15.94 2.91
C VAL A 222 -4.13 15.93 2.49
N ARG A 223 -4.40 15.90 1.19
CA ARG A 223 -5.77 15.76 0.68
C ARG A 223 -6.25 14.32 0.85
N CYS A 224 -7.22 14.09 1.73
CA CYS A 224 -7.78 12.75 1.98
C CYS A 224 -9.02 12.51 1.13
N THR A 225 -9.02 11.40 0.38
CA THR A 225 -10.18 10.92 -0.39
C THR A 225 -10.65 9.60 0.21
N ILE A 226 -11.91 9.55 0.65
CA ILE A 226 -12.58 8.34 1.13
C ILE A 226 -13.36 7.75 -0.05
N ALA A 227 -13.02 6.50 -0.42
CA ALA A 227 -13.55 5.80 -1.60
C ALA A 227 -14.78 4.93 -1.30
#